data_d9b5b7a73230fc6107242f86b3557e2a
#
_entry.id   d9b5b7a73230fc6107242f86b3557e2a
#
_cell.length_a   1.000
_cell.length_b   1.000
_cell.length_c   1.000
_cell.angle_alpha   90.00
_cell.angle_beta   90.00
_cell.angle_gamma   90.00
#
_symmetry.space_group_name_H-M   'P 1'
#
loop_
_entity.id
_entity.type
_entity.pdbx_description
1 polymer ?
#
loop_
_entity_poly.entity_id
_entity_poly.type
_entity_poly.pdbx_seq_one_letter_code
_entity_poly.pdbx_strand_id
1 'polypeptide(L)'
;MDERIKKFIHSQKLLNLSMLDEDGGVYCASCYYAFDDKNLALIFASEEHTKHIQLAYKSPKVAVNIALDTDVINLIKGVQIKALFQKATKEQERIYYKKFPFAKLAQACIFALNIQWAKYTDNKILLSKK
;
A
#
# COMPACT_ATOMS: atom_id res chain seq x y z
N MET A 1 -9.27 11.43 6.71
CA MET A 1 -7.99 10.83 7.18
C MET A 1 -7.07 11.93 7.71
N ASP A 2 -6.37 11.64 8.79
CA ASP A 2 -5.40 12.56 9.40
C ASP A 2 -4.33 13.00 8.38
N GLU A 3 -4.03 14.29 8.34
CA GLU A 3 -3.05 14.86 7.40
C GLU A 3 -1.64 14.31 7.60
N ARG A 4 -1.26 13.95 8.83
CA ARG A 4 0.05 13.32 9.10
C ARG A 4 0.16 11.96 8.43
N ILE A 5 -0.93 11.20 8.42
CA ILE A 5 -0.99 9.89 7.75
C ILE A 5 -0.84 10.07 6.25
N LYS A 6 -1.60 10.99 5.65
CA LYS A 6 -1.52 11.29 4.22
C LYS A 6 -0.11 11.71 3.81
N LYS A 7 0.48 12.61 4.59
CA LYS A 7 1.84 13.11 4.33
C LYS A 7 2.85 11.95 4.37
N PHE A 8 2.73 11.07 5.36
CA PHE A 8 3.62 9.91 5.46
C PHE A 8 3.45 8.97 4.27
N ILE A 9 2.21 8.65 3.89
CA ILE A 9 1.94 7.80 2.73
C ILE A 9 2.54 8.39 1.45
N HIS A 10 2.41 9.70 1.24
CA HIS A 10 3.01 10.38 0.08
C HIS A 10 4.54 10.31 0.10
N SER A 11 5.15 10.27 1.27
CA SER A 11 6.62 10.31 1.41
C SER A 11 7.29 8.97 1.13
N GLN A 12 6.55 7.87 1.14
CA GLN A 12 7.07 6.53 0.93
C GLN A 12 6.69 6.01 -0.46
N LYS A 13 7.25 4.87 -0.86
CA LYS A 13 7.01 4.32 -2.19
C LYS A 13 6.86 2.81 -2.23
N LEU A 14 7.18 2.11 -1.14
CA LEU A 14 7.02 0.66 -1.03
C LEU A 14 5.99 0.32 0.04
N LEU A 15 5.10 -0.59 -0.30
CA LEU A 15 4.16 -1.15 0.67
C LEU A 15 4.37 -2.66 0.76
N ASN A 16 3.98 -3.23 1.89
CA ASN A 16 3.83 -4.67 2.04
C ASN A 16 2.34 -4.98 2.05
N LEU A 17 1.92 -5.82 1.11
CA LEU A 17 0.54 -6.25 0.95
C LEU A 17 0.40 -7.65 1.52
N SER A 18 -0.52 -7.84 2.45
CA SER A 18 -0.78 -9.13 3.09
C SER A 18 -2.21 -9.58 2.82
N MET A 19 -2.40 -10.86 2.54
CA MET A 19 -3.69 -11.43 2.17
C MET A 19 -3.80 -12.87 2.65
N LEU A 20 -5.03 -13.39 2.63
CA LEU A 20 -5.28 -14.79 2.97
C LEU A 20 -4.77 -15.71 1.87
N ASP A 21 -4.08 -16.78 2.27
CA ASP A 21 -3.64 -17.85 1.38
C ASP A 21 -4.70 -18.95 1.33
N GLU A 22 -4.63 -19.80 0.32
CA GLU A 22 -5.58 -20.90 0.10
C GLU A 22 -5.54 -21.96 1.20
N ASP A 23 -4.40 -22.08 1.88
CA ASP A 23 -4.23 -23.06 2.98
C ASP A 23 -4.73 -22.56 4.33
N GLY A 24 -5.38 -21.38 4.36
CA GLY A 24 -5.83 -20.77 5.62
C GLY A 24 -4.77 -19.94 6.32
N GLY A 25 -3.55 -19.89 5.79
CA GLY A 25 -2.48 -19.03 6.29
C GLY A 25 -2.55 -17.64 5.67
N VAL A 26 -1.45 -16.90 5.76
CA VAL A 26 -1.31 -15.57 5.20
C VAL A 26 -0.10 -15.51 4.27
N TYR A 27 -0.18 -14.63 3.29
CA TYR A 27 0.87 -14.43 2.29
C TYR A 27 1.13 -12.94 2.13
N CYS A 28 2.34 -12.53 1.82
CA CYS A 28 2.65 -11.12 1.62
C CYS A 28 3.57 -10.88 0.44
N ALA A 29 3.48 -9.68 -0.13
CA ALA A 29 4.31 -9.24 -1.24
C ALA A 29 4.59 -7.75 -1.11
N SER A 30 5.73 -7.31 -1.65
CA SER A 30 6.10 -5.89 -1.67
C SER A 30 5.77 -5.30 -3.03
N CYS A 31 5.23 -4.09 -3.03
CA CYS A 31 4.85 -3.38 -4.26
C CYS A 31 5.23 -1.91 -4.16
N TYR A 32 5.67 -1.32 -5.28
CA TYR A 32 5.72 0.13 -5.39
C TYR A 32 4.31 0.67 -5.54
N TYR A 33 4.05 1.84 -4.96
CA TYR A 33 2.71 2.42 -5.01
C TYR A 33 2.74 3.91 -5.28
N ALA A 34 1.62 4.41 -5.82
CA ALA A 34 1.26 5.81 -5.84
C ALA A 34 0.01 6.00 -4.97
N PHE A 35 -0.18 7.19 -4.44
CA PHE A 35 -1.30 7.47 -3.55
C PHE A 35 -2.34 8.36 -4.22
N ASP A 36 -3.57 7.85 -4.32
CA ASP A 36 -4.75 8.63 -4.69
C ASP A 36 -5.36 9.16 -3.38
N ASP A 37 -4.95 10.36 -2.96
CA ASP A 37 -5.38 10.90 -1.67
C ASP A 37 -6.82 11.39 -1.68
N LYS A 38 -7.37 11.67 -2.84
CA LYS A 38 -8.77 12.08 -2.99
C LYS A 38 -9.72 10.93 -2.67
N ASN A 39 -9.42 9.73 -3.18
CA ASN A 39 -10.25 8.54 -2.98
C ASN A 39 -9.68 7.60 -1.91
N LEU A 40 -8.59 7.98 -1.26
CA LEU A 40 -7.92 7.20 -0.22
C LEU A 40 -7.58 5.79 -0.69
N ALA A 41 -6.85 5.70 -1.79
CA ALA A 41 -6.46 4.43 -2.39
C ALA A 41 -4.97 4.39 -2.69
N LEU A 42 -4.36 3.23 -2.43
CA LEU A 42 -2.98 2.95 -2.81
C LEU A 42 -3.02 2.24 -4.16
N ILE A 43 -2.29 2.79 -5.14
CA ILE A 43 -2.33 2.30 -6.52
C ILE A 43 -1.03 1.59 -6.82
N PHE A 44 -1.10 0.38 -7.35
CA PHE A 44 0.08 -0.41 -7.66
C PHE A 44 -0.08 -1.20 -8.95
N ALA A 45 1.03 -1.63 -9.52
CA ALA A 45 1.06 -2.40 -10.75
C ALA A 45 1.55 -3.81 -10.45
N SER A 46 0.96 -4.79 -11.11
CA SER A 46 1.41 -6.18 -11.04
C SER A 46 0.90 -6.96 -12.24
N GLU A 47 1.57 -8.06 -12.57
CA GLU A 47 1.02 -9.01 -13.52
C GLU A 47 -0.22 -9.69 -12.92
N GLU A 48 -1.24 -9.87 -13.74
CA GLU A 48 -2.51 -10.41 -13.28
C GLU A 48 -2.40 -11.84 -12.76
N HIS A 49 -1.42 -12.61 -13.25
CA HIS A 49 -1.27 -14.04 -12.91
C HIS A 49 -0.37 -14.30 -11.69
N THR A 50 0.13 -13.26 -11.04
CA THR A 50 0.94 -13.45 -9.84
C THR A 50 0.09 -14.02 -8.70
N LYS A 51 0.74 -14.74 -7.78
CA LYS A 51 0.06 -15.36 -6.65
C LYS A 51 -0.70 -14.34 -5.81
N HIS A 52 -0.06 -13.21 -5.48
CA HIS A 52 -0.70 -12.20 -4.63
C HIS A 52 -1.94 -11.58 -5.29
N ILE A 53 -1.95 -11.40 -6.60
CA ILE A 53 -3.12 -10.88 -7.30
C ILE A 53 -4.25 -11.91 -7.32
N GLN A 54 -3.94 -13.17 -7.62
CA GLN A 54 -4.95 -14.24 -7.62
C GLN A 54 -5.60 -14.41 -6.24
N LEU A 55 -4.79 -14.35 -5.18
CA LEU A 55 -5.30 -14.42 -3.81
C LEU A 55 -6.16 -13.21 -3.46
N ALA A 56 -5.78 -12.01 -3.89
CA ALA A 56 -6.54 -10.79 -3.62
C ALA A 56 -7.89 -10.79 -4.35
N TYR A 57 -7.97 -11.38 -5.54
CA TYR A 57 -9.26 -11.56 -6.23
C TYR A 57 -10.20 -12.45 -5.44
N LYS A 58 -9.68 -13.53 -4.85
CA LYS A 58 -10.49 -14.47 -4.06
C LYS A 58 -10.93 -13.88 -2.73
N SER A 59 -10.05 -13.11 -2.09
CA SER A 59 -10.29 -12.51 -0.78
C SER A 59 -9.84 -11.06 -0.81
N PRO A 60 -10.71 -10.13 -1.22
CA PRO A 60 -10.32 -8.74 -1.46
C PRO A 60 -10.06 -7.92 -0.20
N LYS A 61 -10.40 -8.42 0.98
CA LYS A 61 -10.04 -7.77 2.24
C LYS A 61 -8.58 -8.08 2.54
N VAL A 62 -7.73 -7.06 2.48
CA VAL A 62 -6.29 -7.20 2.60
C VAL A 62 -5.75 -6.25 3.66
N ALA A 63 -4.51 -6.48 4.08
CA ALA A 63 -3.81 -5.59 5.00
C ALA A 63 -2.56 -5.05 4.31
N VAL A 64 -2.19 -3.83 4.70
CA VAL A 64 -1.02 -3.15 4.13
C VAL A 64 -0.20 -2.56 5.26
N ASN A 65 1.12 -2.65 5.13
CA ASN A 65 2.05 -1.95 5.99
C ASN A 65 2.97 -1.08 5.15
N ILE A 66 3.13 0.18 5.55
CA ILE A 66 4.09 1.10 4.97
C ILE A 66 4.96 1.60 6.11
N ALA A 67 6.27 1.40 6.01
CA ALA A 67 7.20 1.77 7.07
C ALA A 67 8.37 2.58 6.52
N LEU A 68 8.91 3.46 7.35
CA LEU A 68 10.15 4.16 7.05
C LEU A 68 11.31 3.18 7.21
N ASP A 69 12.13 3.07 6.16
CA ASP A 69 13.36 2.28 6.22
C ASP A 69 14.43 3.07 6.97
N THR A 70 14.73 2.64 8.18
CA THR A 70 15.73 3.30 9.03
C THR A 70 16.34 2.30 10.00
N ASP A 71 17.61 2.49 10.31
CA ASP A 71 18.31 1.73 11.35
C ASP A 71 18.35 2.50 12.69
N VAL A 72 17.73 3.67 12.74
CA VAL A 72 17.64 4.49 13.95
C VAL A 72 16.30 4.24 14.62
N ILE A 73 16.30 3.54 15.75
CA ILE A 73 15.06 3.07 16.39
C ILE A 73 14.09 4.20 16.74
N ASN A 74 14.60 5.37 17.14
CA ASN A 74 13.76 6.52 17.48
C ASN A 74 13.06 7.14 16.29
N LEU A 75 13.50 6.81 15.06
CA LEU A 75 12.92 7.35 13.82
C LEU A 75 11.94 6.39 13.16
N ILE A 76 11.74 5.20 13.72
CA ILE A 76 10.77 4.25 13.17
C ILE A 76 9.38 4.86 13.18
N LYS A 77 8.74 4.84 12.04
CA LYS A 77 7.33 5.20 11.89
C LYS A 77 6.72 4.41 10.74
N GLY A 78 5.41 4.25 10.81
CA GLY A 78 4.70 3.48 9.81
C GLY A 78 3.21 3.63 9.91
N VAL A 79 2.53 3.11 8.90
CA VAL A 79 1.07 3.09 8.83
C VAL A 79 0.63 1.65 8.58
N GLN A 80 -0.27 1.17 9.44
CA GLN A 80 -0.94 -0.11 9.29
C GLN A 80 -2.32 0.15 8.71
N ILE A 81 -2.67 -0.56 7.65
CA ILE A 81 -3.86 -0.26 6.85
C ILE A 81 -4.67 -1.54 6.63
N LYS A 82 -6.00 -1.42 6.73
CA LYS A 82 -6.94 -2.40 6.23
C LYS A 82 -7.56 -1.85 4.96
N ALA A 83 -7.58 -2.62 3.90
CA ALA A 83 -7.99 -2.12 2.58
C ALA A 83 -8.82 -3.15 1.83
N LEU A 84 -9.52 -2.68 0.80
CA LEU A 84 -10.23 -3.52 -0.17
C LEU A 84 -9.51 -3.44 -1.51
N PHE A 85 -9.17 -4.60 -2.04
CA PHE A 85 -8.52 -4.75 -3.34
C PHE A 85 -9.55 -4.63 -4.47
N GLN A 86 -9.20 -3.91 -5.53
CA GLN A 86 -9.99 -3.85 -6.76
C GLN A 86 -9.12 -3.39 -7.93
N LYS A 87 -9.63 -3.48 -9.13
CA LYS A 87 -8.97 -2.89 -10.30
C LYS A 87 -9.00 -1.38 -10.19
N ALA A 88 -7.93 -0.73 -10.65
CA ALA A 88 -7.84 0.72 -10.64
C ALA A 88 -8.77 1.34 -11.69
N THR A 89 -9.23 2.56 -11.43
CA THR A 89 -9.91 3.38 -12.43
C THR A 89 -8.90 3.94 -13.43
N LYS A 90 -9.37 4.47 -14.54
CA LYS A 90 -8.51 5.13 -15.53
C LYS A 90 -7.74 6.31 -14.93
N GLU A 91 -8.39 7.07 -14.07
CA GLU A 91 -7.74 8.19 -13.39
C GLU A 91 -6.64 7.70 -12.45
N GLN A 92 -6.88 6.61 -11.73
CA GLN A 92 -5.89 6.00 -10.85
C GLN A 92 -4.71 5.43 -11.63
N GLU A 93 -4.94 4.87 -12.82
CA GLU A 93 -3.86 4.45 -13.70
C GLU A 93 -2.97 5.65 -14.06
N ARG A 94 -3.56 6.81 -14.37
CA ARG A 94 -2.81 8.03 -14.65
C ARG A 94 -1.97 8.49 -13.47
N ILE A 95 -2.53 8.41 -12.26
CA ILE A 95 -1.79 8.74 -11.02
C ILE A 95 -0.56 7.85 -10.88
N TYR A 96 -0.72 6.55 -11.11
CA TYR A 96 0.40 5.61 -11.02
C TYR A 96 1.49 5.90 -12.04
N TYR A 97 1.12 6.07 -13.31
CA TYR A 97 2.08 6.31 -14.39
C TYR A 97 2.75 7.67 -14.31
N LYS A 98 2.12 8.65 -13.67
CA LYS A 98 2.75 9.95 -13.41
C LYS A 98 3.92 9.80 -12.45
N LYS A 99 3.77 8.95 -11.44
CA LYS A 99 4.84 8.68 -10.47
C LYS A 99 5.89 7.71 -11.02
N PHE A 100 5.45 6.73 -11.80
CA PHE A 100 6.31 5.67 -12.35
C PHE A 100 6.14 5.57 -13.87
N PRO A 101 6.67 6.54 -14.65
CA PRO A 101 6.42 6.59 -16.10
C PRO A 101 6.90 5.37 -16.87
N PHE A 102 8.02 4.75 -16.42
CA PHE A 102 8.58 3.58 -17.10
C PHE A 102 7.75 2.31 -16.91
N ALA A 103 6.82 2.30 -15.96
CA ALA A 103 5.96 1.15 -15.74
C ALA A 103 5.02 0.87 -16.91
N LYS A 104 4.73 1.85 -17.75
CA LYS A 104 3.93 1.64 -18.97
C LYS A 104 4.52 0.63 -19.93
N LEU A 105 5.85 0.46 -19.90
CA LEU A 105 6.55 -0.48 -20.78
C LEU A 105 6.42 -1.93 -20.31
N ALA A 106 6.00 -2.17 -19.08
CA ALA A 106 5.97 -3.49 -18.48
C ALA A 106 4.67 -4.27 -18.74
N GLN A 107 3.68 -3.68 -19.38
CA GLN A 107 2.38 -4.31 -19.68
C GLN A 107 1.68 -4.89 -18.45
N ALA A 108 1.92 -4.30 -17.28
CA ALA A 108 1.28 -4.71 -16.05
C ALA A 108 -0.14 -4.17 -15.94
N CYS A 109 -0.96 -4.82 -15.14
CA CYS A 109 -2.28 -4.30 -14.76
C CYS A 109 -2.16 -3.40 -13.54
N ILE A 110 -3.02 -2.41 -13.45
CA ILE A 110 -3.04 -1.46 -12.34
C ILE A 110 -4.20 -1.77 -11.41
N PHE A 111 -3.90 -1.83 -10.12
CA PHE A 111 -4.86 -2.19 -9.07
C PHE A 111 -4.90 -1.10 -8.01
N ALA A 112 -5.99 -1.09 -7.25
CA ALA A 112 -6.19 -0.14 -6.16
C ALA A 112 -6.48 -0.88 -4.86
N LEU A 113 -5.94 -0.35 -3.77
CA LEU A 113 -6.21 -0.80 -2.42
C LEU A 113 -6.95 0.33 -1.72
N ASN A 114 -8.27 0.21 -1.61
CA ASN A 114 -9.10 1.26 -1.02
C ASN A 114 -9.00 1.19 0.50
N ILE A 115 -8.47 2.25 1.10
CA ILE A 115 -8.20 2.30 2.54
C ILE A 115 -9.51 2.34 3.31
N GLN A 116 -9.73 1.35 4.18
CA GLN A 116 -10.90 1.26 5.05
C GLN A 116 -10.58 1.72 6.47
N TRP A 117 -9.34 1.53 6.90
CA TRP A 117 -8.88 1.86 8.24
C TRP A 117 -7.37 2.05 8.20
N ALA A 118 -6.86 3.02 8.96
CA ALA A 118 -5.42 3.27 9.04
C ALA A 118 -5.02 3.68 10.45
N LYS A 119 -3.87 3.19 10.90
CA LYS A 119 -3.26 3.55 12.19
C LYS A 119 -1.83 4.00 11.94
N TYR A 120 -1.48 5.18 12.46
CA TYR A 120 -0.13 5.73 12.38
C TYR A 120 0.64 5.44 13.65
N THR A 121 1.86 4.95 13.51
CA THR A 121 2.79 4.71 14.62
C THR A 121 4.07 5.50 14.38
N ASP A 122 4.49 6.26 15.39
CA ASP A 122 5.71 7.07 15.35
C ASP A 122 6.43 6.90 16.69
N ASN A 123 7.57 6.19 16.67
CA ASN A 123 8.34 5.90 17.88
C ASN A 123 8.90 7.16 18.53
N LYS A 124 9.19 8.20 17.74
CA LYS A 124 9.65 9.48 18.31
C LYS A 124 8.61 10.09 19.25
N ILE A 125 7.33 10.03 18.83
CA ILE A 125 6.22 10.52 19.66
C ILE A 125 6.04 9.62 20.88
N LEU A 126 6.07 8.31 20.72
CA LEU A 126 5.89 7.34 21.80
C LEU A 126 7.00 7.48 22.86
N LEU A 127 8.25 7.64 22.43
CA LEU A 127 9.38 7.75 23.34
C LEU A 127 9.41 9.10 24.05
N SER A 128 8.95 10.16 23.41
CA SER A 128 8.90 11.49 24.03
C SER A 128 7.85 11.62 25.14
N LYS A 129 6.88 10.70 25.19
CA LYS A 129 5.82 10.67 26.22
C LYS A 129 6.25 9.97 27.50
N LYS A 130 7.44 9.39 27.52
CA LYS A 130 8.01 8.79 28.72
C LYS A 130 8.72 9.86 29.56
#